data_42d08c7aa4edd8284e1f1149a1cc4773
#
_entry.id   42d08c7aa4edd8284e1f1149a1cc4773
#
_cell.length_a   1.000
_cell.length_b   1.000
_cell.length_c   1.000
_cell.angle_alpha   90.00
_cell.angle_beta   90.00
_cell.angle_gamma   90.00
#
_symmetry.space_group_name_H-M   'P 1'
#
loop_
_entity.id
_entity.type
_entity.pdbx_description
1 polymer ?
#
loop_
_entity_poly.entity_id
_entity_poly.type
_entity_poly.pdbx_seq_one_letter_code
_entity_poly.pdbx_strand_id
1 'polypeptide(L)'
;MKTILKINAIVVPVVMTATIVVLMLVRNFANQTALEETLKTAQLLVSAGQATFDYTVEQVKPALEAKYEFMVQSVSSYAASETIGRIQRQFENYRYHVAALNPTNKRDAADAWEANAIQHLALPNASDQYTAIRELKEGRVLFMAVPIRISNEACLTCHSVPGAAPKMLIDTYGANSGFGWKLNEVVAAQVVSVPMSVAQTRADVLFHRVMLAVVASSVFIVIAMNGALLIVLRQRPRSDQENTKRLPV
;
A
#
# COMPACT_ATOMS: atom_id res chain seq x y z
N MET A 1 1.99 17.15 52.75
CA MET A 1 1.04 16.25 52.06
C MET A 1 0.01 16.97 51.21
N LYS A 2 -0.75 17.98 51.71
CA LYS A 2 -1.76 18.75 50.94
C LYS A 2 -1.20 19.44 49.67
N THR A 3 0.03 19.99 49.74
CA THR A 3 0.68 20.68 48.60
C THR A 3 1.03 19.72 47.46
N ILE A 4 1.57 18.52 47.76
CA ILE A 4 1.88 17.49 46.77
C ILE A 4 0.61 17.02 46.07
N LEU A 5 -0.49 16.83 46.82
CA LEU A 5 -1.78 16.42 46.28
C LEU A 5 -2.33 17.47 45.27
N LYS A 6 -2.23 18.76 45.63
CA LYS A 6 -2.68 19.89 44.75
C LYS A 6 -1.86 19.96 43.46
N ILE A 7 -0.52 19.79 43.55
CA ILE A 7 0.36 19.79 42.36
C ILE A 7 0.04 18.60 41.46
N ASN A 8 -0.08 17.40 42.05
CA ASN A 8 -0.40 16.20 41.27
C ASN A 8 -1.80 16.25 40.62
N ALA A 9 -2.76 16.93 41.25
CA ALA A 9 -4.10 17.13 40.66
C ALA A 9 -4.05 17.90 39.33
N ILE A 10 -3.00 18.69 39.07
CA ILE A 10 -2.79 19.40 37.81
C ILE A 10 -1.81 18.65 36.89
N VAL A 11 -0.66 18.23 37.43
CA VAL A 11 0.43 17.68 36.61
C VAL A 11 0.09 16.31 36.04
N VAL A 12 -0.54 15.42 36.82
CA VAL A 12 -0.88 14.07 36.35
C VAL A 12 -1.85 14.13 35.15
N PRO A 13 -2.96 14.87 35.17
CA PRO A 13 -3.82 15.02 34.01
C PRO A 13 -3.10 15.61 32.77
N VAL A 14 -2.22 16.61 32.97
CA VAL A 14 -1.45 17.21 31.89
C VAL A 14 -0.51 16.17 31.25
N VAL A 15 0.26 15.42 32.06
CA VAL A 15 1.14 14.36 31.57
C VAL A 15 0.35 13.26 30.87
N MET A 16 -0.78 12.84 31.43
CA MET A 16 -1.66 11.84 30.81
C MET A 16 -2.18 12.31 29.44
N THR A 17 -2.68 13.56 29.37
CA THR A 17 -3.17 14.13 28.10
C THR A 17 -2.05 14.19 27.06
N ALA A 18 -0.86 14.68 27.45
CA ALA A 18 0.30 14.72 26.56
C ALA A 18 0.70 13.33 26.07
N THR A 19 0.71 12.34 26.97
CA THR A 19 1.00 10.94 26.62
C THR A 19 -0.01 10.40 25.61
N ILE A 20 -1.31 10.63 25.81
CA ILE A 20 -2.36 10.17 24.90
C ILE A 20 -2.18 10.83 23.50
N VAL A 21 -1.94 12.14 23.47
CA VAL A 21 -1.72 12.85 22.19
C VAL A 21 -0.51 12.29 21.45
N VAL A 22 0.61 12.08 22.14
CA VAL A 22 1.82 11.49 21.53
C VAL A 22 1.52 10.10 20.98
N LEU A 23 0.82 9.24 21.73
CA LEU A 23 0.48 7.90 21.27
C LEU A 23 -0.46 7.92 20.05
N MET A 24 -1.41 8.85 19.98
CA MET A 24 -2.27 9.03 18.81
C MET A 24 -1.46 9.45 17.58
N LEU A 25 -0.53 10.39 17.74
CA LEU A 25 0.34 10.83 16.65
C LEU A 25 1.25 9.69 16.13
N VAL A 26 1.85 8.93 17.05
CA VAL A 26 2.70 7.76 16.71
C VAL A 26 1.88 6.69 15.99
N ARG A 27 0.66 6.42 16.46
CA ARG A 27 -0.23 5.44 15.81
C ARG A 27 -0.61 5.88 14.38
N ASN A 28 -0.97 7.15 14.22
CA ASN A 28 -1.31 7.68 12.90
C ASN A 28 -0.11 7.63 11.94
N PHE A 29 1.07 8.03 12.40
CA PHE A 29 2.31 7.95 11.63
C PHE A 29 2.63 6.49 11.22
N ALA A 30 2.53 5.53 12.16
CA ALA A 30 2.76 4.12 11.87
C ALA A 30 1.79 3.57 10.80
N ASN A 31 0.51 3.95 10.87
CA ASN A 31 -0.47 3.54 9.86
C ASN A 31 -0.20 4.14 8.48
N GLN A 32 0.21 5.41 8.40
CA GLN A 32 0.58 6.07 7.15
C GLN A 32 1.81 5.41 6.54
N THR A 33 2.83 5.14 7.33
CA THR A 33 4.06 4.45 6.86
C THR A 33 3.74 3.06 6.33
N ALA A 34 2.86 2.30 7.00
CA ALA A 34 2.43 0.99 6.53
C ALA A 34 1.69 1.06 5.18
N LEU A 35 0.84 2.07 4.99
CA LEU A 35 0.16 2.30 3.72
C LEU A 35 1.16 2.65 2.61
N GLU A 36 2.10 3.56 2.87
CA GLU A 36 3.14 3.95 1.92
C GLU A 36 4.03 2.76 1.51
N GLU A 37 4.44 1.92 2.46
CA GLU A 37 5.22 0.70 2.19
C GLU A 37 4.44 -0.25 1.28
N THR A 38 3.15 -0.43 1.54
CA THR A 38 2.27 -1.27 0.73
C THR A 38 2.10 -0.72 -0.69
N LEU A 39 1.90 0.61 -0.82
CA LEU A 39 1.81 1.29 -2.13
C LEU A 39 3.11 1.14 -2.93
N LYS A 40 4.27 1.34 -2.32
CA LYS A 40 5.57 1.16 -2.97
C LYS A 40 5.77 -0.28 -3.45
N THR A 41 5.32 -1.25 -2.67
CA THR A 41 5.37 -2.67 -3.08
C THR A 41 4.47 -2.93 -4.29
N ALA A 42 3.27 -2.37 -4.31
CA ALA A 42 2.36 -2.49 -5.46
C ALA A 42 2.97 -1.83 -6.71
N GLN A 43 3.52 -0.63 -6.58
CA GLN A 43 4.21 0.06 -7.67
C GLN A 43 5.39 -0.73 -8.22
N LEU A 44 6.18 -1.36 -7.35
CA LEU A 44 7.30 -2.21 -7.77
C LEU A 44 6.83 -3.41 -8.59
N LEU A 45 5.76 -4.07 -8.18
CA LEU A 45 5.20 -5.21 -8.92
C LEU A 45 4.64 -4.80 -10.29
N VAL A 46 3.92 -3.67 -10.36
CA VAL A 46 3.46 -3.11 -11.64
C VAL A 46 4.63 -2.74 -12.53
N SER A 47 5.65 -2.09 -11.98
CA SER A 47 6.85 -1.69 -12.74
C SER A 47 7.62 -2.91 -13.28
N ALA A 48 7.70 -4.01 -12.51
CA ALA A 48 8.29 -5.26 -12.97
C ALA A 48 7.48 -5.89 -14.11
N GLY A 49 6.14 -5.85 -14.02
CA GLY A 49 5.24 -6.23 -15.10
C GLY A 49 5.47 -5.38 -16.35
N GLN A 50 5.48 -4.06 -16.20
CA GLN A 50 5.71 -3.12 -17.31
C GLN A 50 7.07 -3.33 -17.98
N ALA A 51 8.14 -3.47 -17.19
CA ALA A 51 9.47 -3.75 -17.72
C ALA A 51 9.50 -5.05 -18.54
N THR A 52 8.73 -6.07 -18.14
CA THR A 52 8.58 -7.31 -18.91
C THR A 52 7.80 -7.09 -20.19
N PHE A 53 6.75 -6.25 -20.15
CA PHE A 53 6.01 -5.83 -21.36
C PHE A 53 6.94 -5.17 -22.37
N ASP A 54 7.66 -4.14 -21.93
CA ASP A 54 8.51 -3.31 -22.78
C ASP A 54 9.64 -4.17 -23.40
N TYR A 55 10.32 -4.97 -22.60
CA TYR A 55 11.34 -5.91 -23.07
C TYR A 55 10.77 -6.88 -24.12
N THR A 56 9.56 -7.38 -23.89
CA THR A 56 8.94 -8.34 -24.81
C THR A 56 8.59 -7.65 -26.14
N VAL A 57 8.02 -6.45 -26.10
CA VAL A 57 7.63 -5.69 -27.31
C VAL A 57 8.86 -5.24 -28.10
N GLU A 58 9.89 -4.76 -27.40
CA GLU A 58 11.05 -4.12 -28.06
C GLU A 58 12.09 -5.12 -28.55
N GLN A 59 12.25 -6.25 -27.86
CA GLN A 59 13.36 -7.18 -28.13
C GLN A 59 12.90 -8.59 -28.46
N VAL A 60 11.99 -9.18 -27.68
CA VAL A 60 11.61 -10.59 -27.85
C VAL A 60 10.72 -10.75 -29.08
N LYS A 61 9.70 -9.91 -29.24
CA LYS A 61 8.74 -9.99 -30.33
C LYS A 61 9.42 -9.85 -31.70
N PRO A 62 10.25 -8.81 -31.99
CA PRO A 62 10.92 -8.71 -33.28
C PRO A 62 11.84 -9.87 -33.60
N ALA A 63 12.54 -10.41 -32.58
CA ALA A 63 13.45 -11.53 -32.78
C ALA A 63 12.72 -12.84 -33.09
N LEU A 64 11.53 -13.06 -32.53
CA LEU A 64 10.72 -14.23 -32.79
C LEU A 64 9.94 -14.12 -34.10
N GLU A 65 9.34 -12.98 -34.38
CA GLU A 65 8.56 -12.75 -35.62
C GLU A 65 9.44 -12.78 -36.88
N ALA A 66 10.74 -12.54 -36.75
CA ALA A 66 11.69 -12.74 -37.87
C ALA A 66 11.81 -14.21 -38.29
N LYS A 67 11.41 -15.16 -37.45
CA LYS A 67 11.55 -16.63 -37.70
C LYS A 67 10.23 -17.40 -37.69
N TYR A 68 9.24 -16.87 -36.99
CA TYR A 68 7.97 -17.56 -36.73
C TYR A 68 6.79 -16.62 -36.97
N GLU A 69 5.68 -17.14 -37.49
CA GLU A 69 4.45 -16.38 -37.73
C GLU A 69 3.84 -15.84 -36.42
N PHE A 70 3.80 -16.68 -35.38
CA PHE A 70 3.29 -16.35 -34.06
C PHE A 70 3.90 -17.27 -33.00
N MET A 71 4.27 -16.68 -31.87
CA MET A 71 4.64 -17.44 -30.66
C MET A 71 4.06 -16.75 -29.44
N VAL A 72 3.44 -17.53 -28.53
CA VAL A 72 2.83 -16.98 -27.32
C VAL A 72 3.83 -16.23 -26.43
N GLN A 73 5.11 -16.59 -26.50
CA GLN A 73 6.20 -15.91 -25.80
C GLN A 73 6.49 -14.50 -26.31
N SER A 74 6.04 -14.17 -27.53
CA SER A 74 6.12 -12.81 -28.07
C SER A 74 4.97 -11.91 -27.61
N VAL A 75 3.98 -12.45 -26.90
CA VAL A 75 2.86 -11.67 -26.34
C VAL A 75 3.27 -11.09 -24.97
N SER A 76 3.33 -9.77 -24.89
CA SER A 76 3.81 -9.05 -23.70
C SER A 76 2.99 -9.33 -22.43
N SER A 77 1.67 -9.42 -22.54
CA SER A 77 0.80 -9.77 -21.41
C SER A 77 1.05 -11.20 -20.90
N TYR A 78 1.28 -12.14 -21.81
CA TYR A 78 1.65 -13.50 -21.46
C TYR A 78 3.01 -13.53 -20.74
N ALA A 79 4.02 -12.86 -21.31
CA ALA A 79 5.37 -12.83 -20.74
C ALA A 79 5.36 -12.21 -19.32
N ALA A 80 4.65 -11.11 -19.10
CA ALA A 80 4.52 -10.47 -17.80
C ALA A 80 3.80 -11.39 -16.80
N SER A 81 2.68 -11.98 -17.19
CA SER A 81 1.95 -12.94 -16.33
C SER A 81 2.80 -14.15 -15.93
N GLU A 82 3.56 -14.73 -16.86
CA GLU A 82 4.45 -15.86 -16.57
C GLU A 82 5.64 -15.46 -15.68
N THR A 83 6.22 -14.28 -15.91
CA THR A 83 7.37 -13.80 -15.13
C THR A 83 6.96 -13.48 -13.70
N ILE A 84 5.92 -12.66 -13.51
CA ILE A 84 5.44 -12.31 -12.18
C ILE A 84 4.79 -13.50 -11.48
N GLY A 85 4.12 -14.39 -12.21
CA GLY A 85 3.58 -15.62 -11.66
C GLY A 85 4.65 -16.52 -11.00
N ARG A 86 5.92 -16.44 -11.44
CA ARG A 86 7.04 -17.12 -10.76
C ARG A 86 7.39 -16.47 -9.43
N ILE A 87 7.29 -15.14 -9.32
CA ILE A 87 7.44 -14.40 -8.07
C ILE A 87 6.32 -14.78 -7.10
N GLN A 88 5.09 -14.85 -7.59
CA GLN A 88 3.91 -15.20 -6.78
C GLN A 88 4.01 -16.59 -6.13
N ARG A 89 4.67 -17.55 -6.75
CA ARG A 89 4.91 -18.86 -6.13
C ARG A 89 5.76 -18.81 -4.87
N GLN A 90 6.56 -17.77 -4.69
CA GLN A 90 7.35 -17.52 -3.48
C GLN A 90 6.63 -16.61 -2.48
N PHE A 91 5.70 -15.80 -2.97
CA PHE A 91 4.95 -14.80 -2.22
C PHE A 91 3.44 -14.97 -2.50
N GLU A 92 2.85 -16.03 -1.99
CA GLU A 92 1.49 -16.50 -2.34
C GLU A 92 0.38 -15.46 -2.08
N ASN A 93 0.59 -14.54 -1.16
CA ASN A 93 -0.38 -13.50 -0.82
C ASN A 93 -0.34 -12.28 -1.76
N TYR A 94 0.68 -12.19 -2.64
CA TYR A 94 0.76 -11.15 -3.65
C TYR A 94 0.15 -11.68 -4.94
N ARG A 95 -0.65 -10.86 -5.61
CA ARG A 95 -1.27 -11.25 -6.88
C ARG A 95 -0.94 -10.22 -7.96
N TYR A 96 -0.75 -10.71 -9.16
CA TYR A 96 -0.63 -9.94 -10.39
C TYR A 96 -1.53 -10.59 -11.43
N HIS A 97 -2.35 -9.78 -12.09
CA HIS A 97 -3.26 -10.22 -13.12
C HIS A 97 -3.30 -9.18 -14.25
N VAL A 98 -3.17 -9.63 -15.49
CA VAL A 98 -3.46 -8.80 -16.65
C VAL A 98 -4.93 -9.00 -16.97
N ALA A 99 -5.77 -8.13 -16.43
CA ALA A 99 -7.22 -8.23 -16.55
C ALA A 99 -7.72 -7.50 -17.80
N ALA A 100 -8.56 -8.12 -18.60
CA ALA A 100 -9.13 -7.54 -19.83
C ALA A 100 -10.64 -7.69 -19.91
N LEU A 101 -11.33 -6.69 -20.48
CA LEU A 101 -12.79 -6.72 -20.67
C LEU A 101 -13.20 -7.72 -21.77
N ASN A 102 -12.38 -7.85 -22.79
CA ASN A 102 -12.57 -8.75 -23.93
C ASN A 102 -11.25 -9.48 -24.21
N PRO A 103 -10.86 -10.45 -23.36
CA PRO A 103 -9.54 -11.08 -23.44
C PRO A 103 -9.44 -12.08 -24.59
N THR A 104 -8.30 -12.17 -25.25
CA THR A 104 -7.95 -13.24 -26.17
C THR A 104 -7.80 -14.56 -25.42
N ASN A 105 -7.08 -14.54 -24.30
CA ASN A 105 -6.96 -15.69 -23.39
C ASN A 105 -7.99 -15.56 -22.26
N LYS A 106 -8.85 -16.54 -22.10
CA LYS A 106 -9.91 -16.55 -21.07
C LYS A 106 -9.38 -16.44 -19.64
N ARG A 107 -8.13 -16.82 -19.37
CA ARG A 107 -7.50 -16.66 -18.06
C ARG A 107 -7.37 -15.19 -17.65
N ASP A 108 -7.30 -14.29 -18.65
CA ASP A 108 -7.10 -12.86 -18.47
C ASP A 108 -8.44 -12.10 -18.36
N ALA A 109 -9.57 -12.82 -18.20
CA ALA A 109 -10.89 -12.21 -18.04
C ALA A 109 -10.96 -11.43 -16.72
N ALA A 110 -11.33 -10.16 -16.84
CA ALA A 110 -11.51 -9.29 -15.67
C ALA A 110 -12.67 -9.77 -14.78
N ASP A 111 -12.46 -9.77 -13.47
CA ASP A 111 -13.55 -9.90 -12.52
C ASP A 111 -14.39 -8.61 -12.47
N ALA A 112 -15.49 -8.59 -11.72
CA ALA A 112 -16.39 -7.44 -11.65
C ALA A 112 -15.70 -6.18 -11.12
N TRP A 113 -14.75 -6.32 -10.19
CA TRP A 113 -13.99 -5.19 -9.66
C TRP A 113 -12.96 -4.68 -10.67
N GLU A 114 -12.21 -5.61 -11.28
CA GLU A 114 -11.21 -5.30 -12.30
C GLU A 114 -11.86 -4.63 -13.52
N ALA A 115 -13.01 -5.11 -13.95
CA ALA A 115 -13.79 -4.50 -15.02
C ALA A 115 -14.19 -3.05 -14.68
N ASN A 116 -14.64 -2.80 -13.44
CA ASN A 116 -14.93 -1.46 -12.96
C ASN A 116 -13.68 -0.55 -12.95
N ALA A 117 -12.54 -1.06 -12.50
CA ALA A 117 -11.28 -0.32 -12.50
C ALA A 117 -10.84 0.03 -13.94
N ILE A 118 -10.93 -0.92 -14.88
CA ILE A 118 -10.62 -0.68 -16.30
C ILE A 118 -11.54 0.39 -16.91
N GLN A 119 -12.84 0.31 -16.64
CA GLN A 119 -13.82 1.30 -17.10
C GLN A 119 -13.52 2.69 -16.52
N HIS A 120 -13.14 2.78 -15.25
CA HIS A 120 -12.74 4.04 -14.63
C HIS A 120 -11.48 4.63 -15.29
N LEU A 121 -10.47 3.79 -15.54
CA LEU A 121 -9.23 4.19 -16.22
C LEU A 121 -9.43 4.57 -17.70
N ALA A 122 -10.53 4.14 -18.31
CA ALA A 122 -10.89 4.49 -19.68
C ALA A 122 -11.58 5.86 -19.81
N LEU A 123 -11.98 6.49 -18.69
CA LEU A 123 -12.63 7.81 -18.71
C LEU A 123 -11.68 8.89 -19.21
N PRO A 124 -12.19 9.94 -19.89
CA PRO A 124 -11.40 11.11 -20.22
C PRO A 124 -10.82 11.74 -18.92
N ASN A 125 -9.54 12.07 -18.93
CA ASN A 125 -8.81 12.63 -17.78
C ASN A 125 -8.74 11.74 -16.53
N ALA A 126 -8.92 10.42 -16.69
CA ALA A 126 -8.61 9.48 -15.60
C ALA A 126 -7.12 9.57 -15.23
N SER A 127 -6.83 9.26 -13.97
CA SER A 127 -5.44 9.14 -13.51
C SER A 127 -4.75 7.95 -14.20
N ASP A 128 -3.40 7.96 -14.20
CA ASP A 128 -2.59 6.88 -14.77
C ASP A 128 -2.70 5.56 -13.99
N GLN A 129 -3.33 5.59 -12.82
CA GLN A 129 -3.57 4.41 -12.00
C GLN A 129 -4.86 4.55 -11.19
N TYR A 130 -5.48 3.41 -10.88
CA TYR A 130 -6.61 3.31 -9.97
C TYR A 130 -6.20 2.47 -8.76
N THR A 131 -6.36 3.01 -7.55
CA THR A 131 -5.96 2.34 -6.31
C THR A 131 -7.14 2.27 -5.35
N ALA A 132 -7.35 1.10 -4.74
CA ALA A 132 -8.38 0.90 -3.74
C ALA A 132 -7.92 -0.07 -2.66
N ILE A 133 -8.41 0.11 -1.43
CA ILE A 133 -8.25 -0.84 -0.34
C ILE A 133 -9.57 -1.61 -0.21
N ARG A 134 -9.48 -2.94 -0.22
CA ARG A 134 -10.63 -3.84 -0.10
C ARG A 134 -10.47 -4.73 1.13
N GLU A 135 -11.59 -4.97 1.79
CA GLU A 135 -11.68 -5.97 2.86
C GLU A 135 -12.01 -7.31 2.24
N LEU A 136 -11.10 -8.25 2.29
CA LEU A 136 -11.28 -9.63 1.85
C LEU A 136 -11.34 -10.56 3.07
N LYS A 137 -11.65 -11.84 2.85
CA LYS A 137 -11.66 -12.84 3.94
C LYS A 137 -10.31 -12.98 4.64
N GLU A 138 -9.23 -12.78 3.89
CA GLU A 138 -7.85 -12.85 4.33
C GLU A 138 -7.35 -11.54 4.98
N GLY A 139 -8.21 -10.50 5.04
CA GLY A 139 -7.93 -9.18 5.61
C GLY A 139 -7.87 -8.07 4.56
N ARG A 140 -7.31 -6.94 4.94
CA ARG A 140 -7.20 -5.74 4.09
C ARG A 140 -6.13 -5.93 3.02
N VAL A 141 -6.51 -5.68 1.79
CA VAL A 141 -5.66 -5.79 0.61
C VAL A 141 -5.69 -4.49 -0.19
N LEU A 142 -4.54 -3.98 -0.53
CA LEU A 142 -4.39 -2.87 -1.47
C LEU A 142 -4.42 -3.42 -2.89
N PHE A 143 -5.31 -2.88 -3.71
CA PHE A 143 -5.38 -3.11 -5.15
C PHE A 143 -4.87 -1.88 -5.89
N MET A 144 -4.06 -2.10 -6.91
CA MET A 144 -3.60 -1.08 -7.85
C MET A 144 -3.81 -1.60 -9.27
N ALA A 145 -4.48 -0.83 -10.10
CA ALA A 145 -4.67 -1.11 -11.53
C ALA A 145 -4.02 -0.02 -12.36
N VAL A 146 -3.25 -0.41 -13.37
CA VAL A 146 -2.60 0.48 -14.35
C VAL A 146 -3.12 0.11 -15.75
N PRO A 147 -3.60 1.07 -16.54
CA PRO A 147 -4.25 0.78 -17.82
C PRO A 147 -3.28 0.20 -18.83
N ILE A 148 -3.75 -0.76 -19.62
CA ILE A 148 -3.12 -1.20 -20.84
C ILE A 148 -3.88 -0.54 -22.00
N ARG A 149 -3.22 0.40 -22.64
CA ARG A 149 -3.76 1.16 -23.77
C ARG A 149 -3.14 0.69 -25.09
N ILE A 150 -3.95 0.60 -26.13
CA ILE A 150 -3.47 0.31 -27.47
C ILE A 150 -2.76 1.55 -28.02
N SER A 151 -1.47 1.66 -27.75
CA SER A 151 -0.63 2.81 -28.16
C SER A 151 0.06 2.63 -29.52
N ASN A 152 0.05 1.41 -30.07
CA ASN A 152 0.74 1.08 -31.31
C ASN A 152 -0.19 0.32 -32.26
N GLU A 153 -0.22 0.72 -33.55
CA GLU A 153 -1.00 0.04 -34.59
C GLU A 153 -0.60 -1.43 -34.78
N ALA A 154 0.64 -1.79 -34.46
CA ALA A 154 1.08 -3.18 -34.48
C ALA A 154 0.26 -4.11 -33.57
N CYS A 155 -0.38 -3.59 -32.52
CA CYS A 155 -1.31 -4.36 -31.69
C CYS A 155 -2.55 -4.79 -32.47
N LEU A 156 -3.01 -3.94 -33.40
CA LEU A 156 -4.22 -4.15 -34.20
C LEU A 156 -4.04 -5.22 -35.28
N THR A 157 -2.81 -5.58 -35.64
CA THR A 157 -2.53 -6.72 -36.53
C THR A 157 -3.16 -8.01 -35.99
N CYS A 158 -3.14 -8.19 -34.67
CA CYS A 158 -3.71 -9.39 -34.01
C CYS A 158 -5.09 -9.13 -33.40
N HIS A 159 -5.47 -7.87 -33.12
CA HIS A 159 -6.63 -7.56 -32.27
C HIS A 159 -7.71 -6.73 -32.99
N SER A 160 -7.54 -6.39 -34.27
CA SER A 160 -8.59 -5.66 -35.03
C SER A 160 -9.76 -6.57 -35.39
N VAL A 161 -9.53 -7.53 -36.27
CA VAL A 161 -10.54 -8.50 -36.71
C VAL A 161 -9.95 -9.91 -36.80
N PRO A 162 -10.74 -10.97 -36.59
CA PRO A 162 -10.23 -12.35 -36.60
C PRO A 162 -9.50 -12.72 -37.90
N GLY A 163 -9.99 -12.21 -39.05
CA GLY A 163 -9.40 -12.51 -40.36
C GLY A 163 -8.03 -11.88 -40.63
N ALA A 164 -7.61 -10.88 -39.83
CA ALA A 164 -6.29 -10.28 -39.91
C ALA A 164 -5.27 -10.95 -38.97
N ALA A 165 -5.75 -11.69 -37.97
CA ALA A 165 -4.89 -12.30 -36.98
C ALA A 165 -4.14 -13.52 -37.54
N PRO A 166 -2.91 -13.81 -37.03
CA PRO A 166 -2.18 -15.01 -37.38
C PRO A 166 -3.02 -16.27 -37.15
N LYS A 167 -2.96 -17.23 -38.08
CA LYS A 167 -3.73 -18.47 -37.98
C LYS A 167 -3.47 -19.22 -36.68
N MET A 168 -2.23 -19.27 -36.24
CA MET A 168 -1.83 -19.96 -34.98
C MET A 168 -2.45 -19.31 -33.74
N LEU A 169 -2.69 -17.98 -33.73
CA LEU A 169 -3.42 -17.31 -32.66
C LEU A 169 -4.88 -17.77 -32.63
N ILE A 170 -5.53 -17.81 -33.79
CA ILE A 170 -6.92 -18.28 -33.94
C ILE A 170 -7.05 -19.75 -33.56
N ASP A 171 -6.12 -20.60 -33.98
CA ASP A 171 -6.11 -22.03 -33.66
C ASP A 171 -5.93 -22.26 -32.14
N THR A 172 -5.19 -21.36 -31.46
CA THR A 172 -4.90 -21.48 -30.02
C THR A 172 -6.04 -20.92 -29.15
N TYR A 173 -6.58 -19.76 -29.48
CA TYR A 173 -7.51 -19.02 -28.61
C TYR A 173 -8.92 -18.86 -29.19
N GLY A 174 -9.13 -19.17 -30.45
CA GLY A 174 -10.40 -18.98 -31.16
C GLY A 174 -10.58 -17.57 -31.72
N ALA A 175 -11.71 -17.36 -32.38
CA ALA A 175 -12.05 -16.11 -33.07
C ALA A 175 -13.13 -15.28 -32.35
N ASN A 176 -13.57 -15.68 -31.13
CA ASN A 176 -14.77 -15.12 -30.51
C ASN A 176 -14.47 -13.94 -29.56
N SER A 177 -13.23 -13.73 -29.14
CA SER A 177 -12.84 -12.68 -28.19
C SER A 177 -11.42 -12.20 -28.43
N GLY A 178 -11.09 -11.01 -27.91
CA GLY A 178 -9.80 -10.37 -28.12
C GLY A 178 -9.69 -9.56 -29.41
N PHE A 179 -10.82 -9.23 -30.02
CA PHE A 179 -10.89 -8.47 -31.28
C PHE A 179 -11.76 -7.21 -31.14
N GLY A 180 -11.72 -6.35 -32.16
CA GLY A 180 -12.47 -5.11 -32.21
C GLY A 180 -11.82 -3.95 -31.45
N TRP A 181 -10.57 -4.10 -31.03
CA TRP A 181 -9.84 -3.06 -30.30
C TRP A 181 -9.47 -1.89 -31.21
N LYS A 182 -9.33 -0.71 -30.64
CA LYS A 182 -9.04 0.52 -31.35
C LYS A 182 -7.78 1.20 -30.81
N LEU A 183 -7.12 1.97 -31.66
CA LEU A 183 -5.99 2.80 -31.23
C LEU A 183 -6.42 3.77 -30.12
N ASN A 184 -5.58 3.93 -29.11
CA ASN A 184 -5.80 4.72 -27.89
C ASN A 184 -6.89 4.19 -26.94
N GLU A 185 -7.51 3.08 -27.23
CA GLU A 185 -8.46 2.43 -26.32
C GLU A 185 -7.75 1.78 -25.12
N VAL A 186 -8.33 1.91 -23.92
CA VAL A 186 -7.96 1.13 -22.74
C VAL A 186 -8.74 -0.19 -22.79
N VAL A 187 -8.06 -1.28 -23.05
CA VAL A 187 -8.68 -2.60 -23.26
C VAL A 187 -8.50 -3.54 -22.08
N ALA A 188 -7.53 -3.24 -21.23
CA ALA A 188 -7.13 -4.07 -20.10
C ALA A 188 -6.44 -3.23 -19.02
N ALA A 189 -6.08 -3.86 -17.90
CA ALA A 189 -5.20 -3.28 -16.90
C ALA A 189 -4.24 -4.35 -16.33
N GLN A 190 -3.04 -3.91 -15.96
CA GLN A 190 -2.20 -4.63 -15.03
C GLN A 190 -2.75 -4.39 -13.62
N VAL A 191 -3.23 -5.43 -12.96
CA VAL A 191 -3.79 -5.37 -11.62
C VAL A 191 -2.86 -6.09 -10.65
N VAL A 192 -2.45 -5.39 -9.60
CA VAL A 192 -1.73 -6.01 -8.48
C VAL A 192 -2.56 -5.94 -7.22
N SER A 193 -2.42 -6.95 -6.37
CA SER A 193 -2.99 -6.93 -5.02
C SER A 193 -1.91 -7.28 -4.00
N VAL A 194 -1.79 -6.41 -3.00
CA VAL A 194 -0.76 -6.48 -1.95
C VAL A 194 -1.44 -6.52 -0.59
N PRO A 195 -1.22 -7.56 0.23
CA PRO A 195 -1.79 -7.63 1.56
C PRO A 195 -1.20 -6.54 2.45
N MET A 196 -2.05 -5.81 3.15
CA MET A 196 -1.60 -4.77 4.09
C MET A 196 -1.07 -5.37 5.41
N SER A 197 -1.34 -6.63 5.69
CA SER A 197 -1.01 -7.29 6.97
C SER A 197 0.48 -7.26 7.29
N VAL A 198 1.36 -7.42 6.31
CA VAL A 198 2.82 -7.45 6.53
C VAL A 198 3.31 -6.09 7.04
N ALA A 199 2.98 -5.02 6.34
CA ALA A 199 3.36 -3.66 6.72
C ALA A 199 2.68 -3.23 8.04
N GLN A 200 1.40 -3.59 8.23
CA GLN A 200 0.67 -3.32 9.46
C GLN A 200 1.26 -4.03 10.66
N THR A 201 1.65 -5.31 10.54
CA THR A 201 2.28 -6.04 11.65
C THR A 201 3.59 -5.38 12.07
N ARG A 202 4.41 -4.92 11.14
CA ARG A 202 5.64 -4.16 11.45
C ARG A 202 5.33 -2.84 12.16
N ALA A 203 4.33 -2.10 11.66
CA ALA A 203 3.87 -0.85 12.27
C ALA A 203 3.33 -1.08 13.70
N ASP A 204 2.60 -2.16 13.94
CA ASP A 204 2.07 -2.53 15.26
C ASP A 204 3.20 -2.87 16.24
N VAL A 205 4.19 -3.65 15.83
CA VAL A 205 5.35 -3.97 16.67
C VAL A 205 6.12 -2.70 17.04
N LEU A 206 6.36 -1.80 16.09
CA LEU A 206 7.02 -0.53 16.34
C LEU A 206 6.19 0.34 17.30
N PHE A 207 4.89 0.48 17.03
CA PHE A 207 3.98 1.22 17.90
C PHE A 207 3.99 0.71 19.35
N HIS A 208 3.93 -0.61 19.56
CA HIS A 208 3.97 -1.18 20.91
C HIS A 208 5.28 -0.88 21.64
N ARG A 209 6.42 -0.95 20.97
CA ARG A 209 7.73 -0.59 21.56
C ARG A 209 7.78 0.87 21.96
N VAL A 210 7.36 1.77 21.08
CA VAL A 210 7.31 3.22 21.36
C VAL A 210 6.31 3.52 22.46
N MET A 211 5.14 2.89 22.45
CA MET A 211 4.12 3.04 23.50
C MET A 211 4.69 2.69 24.87
N LEU A 212 5.37 1.54 25.01
CA LEU A 212 5.99 1.14 26.27
C LEU A 212 7.03 2.17 26.73
N ALA A 213 7.87 2.67 25.82
CA ALA A 213 8.88 3.66 26.17
C ALA A 213 8.25 5.00 26.61
N VAL A 214 7.23 5.49 25.90
CA VAL A 214 6.51 6.73 26.22
C VAL A 214 5.80 6.63 27.57
N VAL A 215 5.09 5.52 27.82
CA VAL A 215 4.41 5.29 29.11
C VAL A 215 5.41 5.20 30.25
N ALA A 216 6.49 4.42 30.10
CA ALA A 216 7.54 4.30 31.11
C ALA A 216 8.19 5.66 31.42
N SER A 217 8.48 6.47 30.39
CA SER A 217 9.03 7.83 30.55
C SER A 217 8.06 8.75 31.29
N SER A 218 6.77 8.69 30.98
CA SER A 218 5.74 9.48 31.64
C SER A 218 5.62 9.14 33.12
N VAL A 219 5.62 7.84 33.45
CA VAL A 219 5.61 7.38 34.85
C VAL A 219 6.88 7.83 35.59
N PHE A 220 8.05 7.68 34.95
CA PHE A 220 9.33 8.12 35.53
C PHE A 220 9.33 9.63 35.82
N ILE A 221 8.83 10.47 34.90
CA ILE A 221 8.72 11.93 35.09
C ILE A 221 7.87 12.24 36.32
N VAL A 222 6.71 11.59 36.49
CA VAL A 222 5.83 11.80 37.65
C VAL A 222 6.52 11.38 38.93
N ILE A 223 7.21 10.23 38.97
CA ILE A 223 7.95 9.75 40.13
C ILE A 223 9.09 10.70 40.50
N ALA A 224 9.93 11.07 39.51
CA ALA A 224 11.06 11.97 39.73
C ALA A 224 10.62 13.35 40.24
N MET A 225 9.55 13.91 39.65
CA MET A 225 8.95 15.17 40.10
C MET A 225 8.48 15.09 41.56
N ASN A 226 7.75 14.01 41.92
CA ASN A 226 7.30 13.82 43.34
C ASN A 226 8.47 13.63 44.31
N GLY A 227 9.53 12.90 43.90
CA GLY A 227 10.76 12.76 44.65
C GLY A 227 11.45 14.11 44.91
N ALA A 228 11.63 14.91 43.87
CA ALA A 228 12.20 16.25 43.98
C ALA A 228 11.35 17.16 44.90
N LEU A 229 10.03 17.11 44.77
CA LEU A 229 9.13 17.90 45.58
C LEU A 229 9.20 17.54 47.05
N LEU A 230 9.32 16.24 47.37
CA LEU A 230 9.50 15.75 48.74
C LEU A 230 10.83 16.26 49.33
N ILE A 231 11.92 16.24 48.59
CA ILE A 231 13.22 16.76 49.01
C ILE A 231 13.14 18.23 49.36
N VAL A 232 12.57 19.05 48.44
CA VAL A 232 12.41 20.52 48.63
C VAL A 232 11.54 20.81 49.85
N LEU A 233 10.43 20.13 50.02
CA LEU A 233 9.54 20.33 51.20
C LEU A 233 10.19 19.92 52.51
N ARG A 234 11.10 18.94 52.53
CA ARG A 234 11.86 18.55 53.73
C ARG A 234 12.97 19.54 54.09
N GLN A 235 13.53 20.24 53.10
CA GLN A 235 14.63 21.20 53.31
C GLN A 235 14.13 22.59 53.66
N ARG A 236 12.81 22.89 53.59
CA ARG A 236 12.29 24.20 54.05
C ARG A 236 12.61 24.40 55.53
N PRO A 237 13.42 25.40 55.91
CA PRO A 237 13.77 25.67 57.32
C PRO A 237 12.52 26.04 58.11
N ARG A 238 12.49 25.62 59.38
CA ARG A 238 11.44 25.97 60.38
C ARG A 238 11.36 27.45 60.73
N SER A 239 12.06 28.33 60.00
CA SER A 239 12.21 29.76 60.33
C SER A 239 10.90 30.59 60.36
N ASP A 240 9.82 30.11 59.72
CA ASP A 240 8.58 30.89 59.67
C ASP A 240 7.63 30.67 60.87
N GLN A 241 7.91 29.73 61.78
CA GLN A 241 7.09 29.51 62.93
C GLN A 241 7.54 30.34 64.18
N GLU A 242 8.74 30.90 64.16
CA GLU A 242 9.28 31.67 65.29
C GLU A 242 8.95 33.15 65.20
N ASN A 243 8.71 33.67 64.02
CA ASN A 243 8.41 35.09 63.81
C ASN A 243 6.94 35.48 64.14
N THR A 244 6.03 34.53 64.24
CA THR A 244 4.62 34.80 64.58
C THR A 244 4.38 34.81 66.11
N LYS A 245 5.39 34.42 66.89
CA LYS A 245 5.28 34.42 68.36
C LYS A 245 5.95 35.62 69.07
N ARG A 246 6.52 36.55 68.31
CA ARG A 246 7.16 37.75 68.85
C ARG A 246 6.42 39.01 68.37
N LEU A 247 5.15 39.15 68.64
CA LEU A 247 4.50 40.44 68.69
C LEU A 247 4.26 40.74 70.20
N PRO A 248 4.94 41.76 70.77
CA PRO A 248 4.63 42.20 72.15
C PRO A 248 3.31 42.95 72.12
N VAL A 249 2.54 42.80 73.23
CA VAL A 249 1.37 43.54 73.61
C VAL A 249 1.72 44.96 73.84
#